data_91acae3e1aa19721bdee98368643d750
#
_entry.id   91acae3e1aa19721bdee98368643d750
#
_cell.length_a   1.000
_cell.length_b   1.000
_cell.length_c   1.000
_cell.angle_alpha   90.00
_cell.angle_beta   90.00
_cell.angle_gamma   90.00
#
_symmetry.space_group_name_H-M   'P 1'
#
loop_
_entity.id
_entity.type
_entity.pdbx_description
1 polymer ?
#
loop_
_entity_poly.entity_id
_entity_poly.type
_entity_poly.pdbx_seq_one_letter_code
_entity_poly.pdbx_strand_id
1 'polypeptide(L)'
;MSITRHHTEVQVLHFCLMPDHLHAVLYVRRTMAKGIRTVVRGFWQAAKKLGRACSKTGASFVVPNIIREELKEGSRRLEETAASLCREMGEEAYYRLEPIFREMPFVRPMARYSQLQNTVRYLDMNPQRLATKRLKPGFFRVQKDIEIGGRRYDGVGNVALLMEGAYAPVHVRHLMVEKALHGEDQELRDYKNGCVLKARQSVVMVSPFISHDEKQVMQVLLKEGHPFILLTDNGFREYYKPADICFDACAAGRLLILSPWPYDGEKRHISRADCVALNEMAEEICHCLKSSSHCTITG
;
A
#
# COMPACT_ATOMS: atom_id res chain seq x y z
N MET A 1 5.76 5.93 -25.69
CA MET A 1 4.47 6.55 -25.28
C MET A 1 4.18 7.76 -26.13
N SER A 2 2.96 7.93 -26.62
CA SER A 2 2.57 9.04 -27.51
C SER A 2 2.62 10.42 -26.84
N ILE A 3 2.52 10.50 -25.50
CA ILE A 3 2.56 11.79 -24.78
C ILE A 3 3.79 12.63 -25.14
N THR A 4 4.98 12.07 -25.04
CA THR A 4 6.24 12.81 -25.32
C THR A 4 6.36 13.19 -26.80
N ARG A 5 5.72 12.47 -27.70
CA ARG A 5 5.72 12.77 -29.13
C ARG A 5 4.83 13.98 -29.47
N HIS A 6 3.68 14.09 -28.83
CA HIS A 6 2.72 15.18 -29.08
C HIS A 6 2.91 16.40 -28.16
N HIS A 7 3.60 16.19 -27.03
CA HIS A 7 3.84 17.20 -26.01
C HIS A 7 5.31 17.16 -25.60
N THR A 8 6.14 17.91 -26.35
CA THR A 8 7.60 17.96 -26.14
C THR A 8 7.99 18.57 -24.78
N GLU A 9 7.07 19.32 -24.17
CA GLU A 9 7.20 19.90 -22.84
C GLU A 9 7.08 18.85 -21.72
N VAL A 10 6.53 17.66 -22.03
CA VAL A 10 6.27 16.62 -21.04
C VAL A 10 7.17 15.42 -21.28
N GLN A 11 7.86 14.99 -20.24
CA GLN A 11 8.65 13.78 -20.21
C GLN A 11 7.96 12.74 -19.32
N VAL A 12 7.85 11.50 -19.81
CA VAL A 12 7.49 10.35 -18.97
C VAL A 12 8.75 9.88 -18.27
N LEU A 13 8.81 10.07 -16.94
CA LEU A 13 9.97 9.64 -16.14
C LEU A 13 9.87 8.16 -15.82
N HIS A 14 8.68 7.71 -15.44
CA HIS A 14 8.44 6.33 -15.06
C HIS A 14 6.99 5.93 -15.29
N PHE A 15 6.72 4.64 -15.47
CA PHE A 15 5.35 4.11 -15.50
C PHE A 15 5.33 2.64 -15.07
N CYS A 16 4.17 2.22 -14.59
CA CYS A 16 3.89 0.83 -14.24
C CYS A 16 2.50 0.46 -14.77
N LEU A 17 2.43 -0.57 -15.60
CA LEU A 17 1.18 -1.12 -16.10
C LEU A 17 0.76 -2.28 -15.20
N MET A 18 -0.40 -2.12 -14.57
CA MET A 18 -1.05 -3.14 -13.77
C MET A 18 -2.22 -3.75 -14.56
N PRO A 19 -2.75 -4.92 -14.18
CA PRO A 19 -3.84 -5.56 -14.92
C PRO A 19 -5.10 -4.72 -15.06
N ASP A 20 -5.38 -3.84 -14.09
CA ASP A 20 -6.60 -3.05 -13.97
C ASP A 20 -6.36 -1.53 -14.04
N HIS A 21 -5.11 -1.08 -13.98
CA HIS A 21 -4.78 0.35 -14.03
C HIS A 21 -3.35 0.63 -14.51
N LEU A 22 -3.10 1.89 -14.86
CA LEU A 22 -1.77 2.40 -15.25
C LEU A 22 -1.37 3.54 -14.31
N HIS A 23 -0.18 3.44 -13.75
CA HIS A 23 0.49 4.55 -13.09
C HIS A 23 1.55 5.15 -14.00
N ALA A 24 1.70 6.47 -14.00
CA ALA A 24 2.80 7.15 -14.70
C ALA A 24 3.27 8.37 -13.90
N VAL A 25 4.58 8.61 -13.93
CA VAL A 25 5.22 9.82 -13.41
C VAL A 25 5.61 10.69 -14.61
N LEU A 26 5.02 11.88 -14.67
CA LEU A 26 5.23 12.83 -15.73
C LEU A 26 6.01 14.04 -15.20
N TYR A 27 7.01 14.48 -15.92
CA TYR A 27 7.76 15.68 -15.65
C TYR A 27 7.45 16.76 -16.69
N VAL A 28 7.06 17.93 -16.23
CA VAL A 28 6.80 19.09 -17.08
C VAL A 28 8.06 19.92 -17.14
N ARG A 29 8.73 19.97 -18.31
CA ARG A 29 10.02 20.63 -18.52
C ARG A 29 9.91 22.15 -18.70
N ARG A 30 8.78 22.62 -19.20
CA ARG A 30 8.52 24.03 -19.53
C ARG A 30 7.04 24.36 -19.28
N THR A 31 6.78 25.65 -19.14
CA THR A 31 5.39 26.14 -19.07
C THR A 31 4.59 25.65 -20.29
N MET A 32 3.43 25.13 -20.02
CA MET A 32 2.53 24.60 -21.05
C MET A 32 1.37 25.56 -21.30
N ALA A 33 1.02 25.76 -22.57
CA ALA A 33 -0.16 26.55 -22.95
C ALA A 33 -1.47 25.95 -22.42
N LYS A 34 -1.54 24.59 -22.36
CA LYS A 34 -2.64 23.84 -21.76
C LYS A 34 -2.09 23.02 -20.60
N GLY A 35 -2.78 23.02 -19.46
CA GLY A 35 -2.30 22.33 -18.26
C GLY A 35 -2.14 20.81 -18.47
N ILE A 36 -1.31 20.17 -17.63
CA ILE A 36 -0.98 18.73 -17.69
C ILE A 36 -2.23 17.83 -17.74
N ARG A 37 -3.33 18.24 -17.10
CA ARG A 37 -4.59 17.48 -17.14
C ARG A 37 -5.13 17.32 -18.57
N THR A 38 -4.93 18.30 -19.45
CA THR A 38 -5.35 18.21 -20.86
C THR A 38 -4.53 17.16 -21.61
N VAL A 39 -3.23 17.10 -21.35
CA VAL A 39 -2.33 16.08 -21.93
C VAL A 39 -2.74 14.68 -21.51
N VAL A 40 -2.98 14.48 -20.20
CA VAL A 40 -3.40 13.20 -19.65
C VAL A 40 -4.79 12.79 -20.16
N ARG A 41 -5.72 13.76 -20.32
CA ARG A 41 -7.03 13.52 -20.94
C ARG A 41 -6.89 13.07 -22.41
N GLY A 42 -6.01 13.72 -23.18
CA GLY A 42 -5.71 13.33 -24.56
C GLY A 42 -5.17 11.92 -24.67
N PHE A 43 -4.21 11.55 -23.81
CA PHE A 43 -3.72 10.20 -23.72
C PHE A 43 -4.83 9.17 -23.39
N TRP A 44 -5.67 9.46 -22.40
CA TRP A 44 -6.78 8.62 -22.02
C TRP A 44 -7.79 8.42 -23.16
N GLN A 45 -8.12 9.50 -23.90
CA GLN A 45 -9.00 9.40 -25.07
C GLN A 45 -8.39 8.55 -26.19
N ALA A 46 -7.10 8.71 -26.45
CA ALA A 46 -6.38 7.89 -27.43
C ALA A 46 -6.35 6.42 -27.00
N ALA A 47 -6.05 6.13 -25.73
CA ALA A 47 -6.05 4.78 -25.18
C ALA A 47 -7.45 4.13 -25.26
N LYS A 48 -8.54 4.89 -25.03
CA LYS A 48 -9.91 4.39 -25.23
C LYS A 48 -10.17 3.95 -26.67
N LYS A 49 -9.69 4.71 -27.66
CA LYS A 49 -9.84 4.36 -29.09
C LYS A 49 -9.09 3.08 -29.41
N LEU A 50 -7.82 2.98 -28.96
CA LEU A 50 -6.97 1.81 -29.19
C LEU A 50 -7.50 0.54 -28.51
N GLY A 51 -8.03 0.67 -27.29
CA GLY A 51 -8.55 -0.46 -26.54
C GLY A 51 -9.75 -1.13 -27.18
N ARG A 52 -10.61 -0.34 -27.81
CA ARG A 52 -11.74 -0.87 -28.59
C ARG A 52 -11.28 -1.70 -29.76
N ALA A 53 -10.18 -1.30 -30.40
CA ALA A 53 -9.57 -2.06 -31.49
C ALA A 53 -9.02 -3.43 -31.01
N CYS A 54 -8.35 -3.45 -29.85
CA CYS A 54 -7.75 -4.68 -29.31
C CYS A 54 -8.78 -5.70 -28.82
N SER A 55 -9.91 -5.26 -28.24
CA SER A 55 -10.91 -6.21 -27.72
C SER A 55 -11.62 -7.04 -28.79
N LYS A 56 -11.63 -6.59 -30.06
CA LYS A 56 -12.21 -7.34 -31.16
C LYS A 56 -11.25 -8.32 -31.83
N THR A 57 -9.94 -8.01 -31.85
CA THR A 57 -8.94 -8.83 -32.54
C THR A 57 -8.42 -9.99 -31.71
N GLY A 58 -8.83 -10.12 -30.42
CA GLY A 58 -8.30 -11.15 -29.52
C GLY A 58 -6.78 -11.04 -29.27
N ALA A 59 -6.17 -9.92 -29.68
CA ALA A 59 -4.75 -9.69 -29.51
C ALA A 59 -4.40 -9.56 -28.03
N SER A 60 -3.75 -10.58 -27.49
CA SER A 60 -3.10 -10.51 -26.17
C SER A 60 -1.94 -9.54 -26.26
N PHE A 61 -2.02 -8.44 -25.51
CA PHE A 61 -0.93 -7.48 -25.42
C PHE A 61 0.17 -8.04 -24.50
N VAL A 62 1.11 -8.77 -25.07
CA VAL A 62 2.40 -8.99 -24.44
C VAL A 62 3.23 -7.75 -24.73
N VAL A 63 3.53 -6.94 -23.70
CA VAL A 63 4.52 -5.86 -23.80
C VAL A 63 5.89 -6.52 -23.68
N PRO A 64 6.63 -6.70 -24.77
CA PRO A 64 8.00 -7.16 -24.68
C PRO A 64 8.85 -6.02 -24.10
N ASN A 65 9.98 -6.34 -23.48
CA ASN A 65 11.05 -5.39 -23.15
C ASN A 65 11.69 -4.87 -24.44
N ILE A 66 11.13 -3.84 -25.09
CA ILE A 66 11.46 -3.47 -26.45
C ILE A 66 12.00 -2.05 -26.56
N ILE A 67 13.07 -1.97 -27.32
CA ILE A 67 13.81 -0.88 -27.89
C ILE A 67 12.88 0.21 -28.48
N ARG A 68 13.27 1.46 -28.35
CA ARG A 68 12.54 2.71 -28.70
C ARG A 68 11.88 2.74 -30.08
N GLU A 69 12.44 2.04 -31.07
CA GLU A 69 11.96 2.02 -32.46
C GLU A 69 10.73 1.12 -32.64
N GLU A 70 10.68 -0.01 -31.96
CA GLU A 70 9.56 -0.97 -32.02
C GLU A 70 8.32 -0.41 -31.32
N LEU A 71 8.48 0.43 -30.28
CA LEU A 71 7.35 1.15 -29.67
C LEU A 71 6.71 2.16 -30.62
N LYS A 72 7.49 2.81 -31.49
CA LYS A 72 6.98 3.74 -32.50
C LYS A 72 6.18 2.98 -33.56
N GLU A 73 6.70 1.87 -34.03
CA GLU A 73 6.04 1.03 -35.04
C GLU A 73 4.78 0.37 -34.47
N GLY A 74 4.84 -0.16 -33.25
CA GLY A 74 3.66 -0.70 -32.56
C GLY A 74 2.55 0.32 -32.36
N SER A 75 2.89 1.57 -32.02
CA SER A 75 1.91 2.66 -31.89
C SER A 75 1.25 3.00 -33.23
N ARG A 76 2.04 3.07 -34.32
CA ARG A 76 1.54 3.32 -35.68
C ARG A 76 0.57 2.23 -36.13
N ARG A 77 0.95 0.96 -35.97
CA ARG A 77 0.09 -0.19 -36.32
C ARG A 77 -1.23 -0.20 -35.55
N LEU A 78 -1.21 0.15 -34.26
CA LEU A 78 -2.42 0.23 -33.45
C LEU A 78 -3.34 1.36 -33.91
N GLU A 79 -2.78 2.53 -34.26
CA GLU A 79 -3.55 3.65 -34.78
C GLU A 79 -4.19 3.28 -36.14
N GLU A 80 -3.46 2.62 -37.03
CA GLU A 80 -3.95 2.11 -38.31
C GLU A 80 -5.04 1.06 -38.13
N THR A 81 -4.83 0.11 -37.21
CA THR A 81 -5.84 -0.92 -36.89
C THR A 81 -7.11 -0.30 -36.32
N ALA A 82 -6.98 0.67 -35.40
CA ALA A 82 -8.14 1.38 -34.84
C ALA A 82 -8.93 2.15 -35.93
N ALA A 83 -8.22 2.80 -36.84
CA ALA A 83 -8.84 3.51 -37.95
C ALA A 83 -9.53 2.55 -38.95
N SER A 84 -8.94 1.39 -39.22
CA SER A 84 -9.54 0.35 -40.05
C SER A 84 -10.82 -0.19 -39.44
N LEU A 85 -10.78 -0.59 -38.16
CA LEU A 85 -11.93 -1.10 -37.43
C LEU A 85 -13.06 -0.07 -37.34
N CYS A 86 -12.75 1.20 -37.10
CA CYS A 86 -13.75 2.25 -37.08
C CYS A 86 -14.45 2.40 -38.43
N ARG A 87 -13.70 2.29 -39.54
CA ARG A 87 -14.26 2.30 -40.90
C ARG A 87 -15.13 1.08 -41.21
N GLU A 88 -14.68 -0.11 -40.81
CA GLU A 88 -15.38 -1.37 -41.06
C GLU A 88 -16.68 -1.51 -40.26
N MET A 89 -16.68 -1.06 -39.02
CA MET A 89 -17.83 -1.18 -38.13
C MET A 89 -18.81 -0.03 -38.19
N GLY A 90 -18.37 1.13 -38.67
CA GLY A 90 -19.02 2.42 -38.48
C GLY A 90 -18.74 3.04 -37.11
N GLU A 91 -18.73 4.37 -37.05
CA GLU A 91 -18.35 5.12 -35.83
C GLU A 91 -19.21 4.76 -34.61
N GLU A 92 -20.51 4.62 -34.81
CA GLU A 92 -21.43 4.36 -33.72
C GLU A 92 -21.19 3.01 -33.06
N ALA A 93 -21.00 1.95 -33.83
CA ALA A 93 -20.69 0.61 -33.34
C ALA A 93 -19.31 0.55 -32.69
N TYR A 94 -18.30 1.25 -33.26
CA TYR A 94 -16.96 1.36 -32.70
C TYR A 94 -16.96 2.02 -31.31
N TYR A 95 -17.71 3.10 -31.11
CA TYR A 95 -17.78 3.80 -29.83
C TYR A 95 -18.61 3.07 -28.76
N ARG A 96 -19.39 2.05 -29.11
CA ARG A 96 -20.08 1.16 -28.17
C ARG A 96 -19.16 0.08 -27.57
N LEU A 97 -17.98 -0.17 -28.13
CA LEU A 97 -17.02 -1.12 -27.57
C LEU A 97 -16.51 -0.66 -26.19
N GLU A 98 -16.31 -1.60 -25.28
CA GLU A 98 -15.76 -1.28 -23.96
C GLU A 98 -14.37 -0.65 -24.05
N PRO A 99 -14.12 0.46 -23.36
CA PRO A 99 -12.81 1.08 -23.34
C PRO A 99 -11.85 0.34 -22.38
N ILE A 100 -10.54 0.33 -22.67
CA ILE A 100 -9.52 -0.18 -21.75
C ILE A 100 -9.57 0.56 -20.40
N PHE A 101 -9.73 1.90 -20.45
CA PHE A 101 -9.85 2.72 -19.26
C PHE A 101 -11.26 3.27 -19.14
N ARG A 102 -11.99 2.86 -18.11
CA ARG A 102 -13.37 3.29 -17.85
C ARG A 102 -13.42 4.68 -17.24
N GLU A 103 -12.56 4.92 -16.25
CA GLU A 103 -12.54 6.14 -15.45
C GLU A 103 -11.57 7.18 -15.97
N MET A 104 -11.84 8.44 -15.61
CA MET A 104 -10.94 9.55 -15.89
C MET A 104 -9.64 9.41 -15.09
N PRO A 105 -8.49 9.74 -15.69
CA PRO A 105 -7.22 9.66 -14.99
C PRO A 105 -7.16 10.65 -13.83
N PHE A 106 -6.69 10.15 -12.69
CA PHE A 106 -6.39 10.98 -11.53
C PHE A 106 -4.99 11.58 -11.67
N VAL A 107 -4.88 12.91 -11.52
CA VAL A 107 -3.61 13.63 -11.61
C VAL A 107 -3.33 14.35 -10.29
N ARG A 108 -2.21 13.98 -9.66
CA ARG A 108 -1.74 14.60 -8.41
C ARG A 108 -0.33 15.18 -8.61
N PRO A 109 -0.12 16.48 -8.32
CA PRO A 109 1.22 17.06 -8.35
C PRO A 109 2.08 16.55 -7.18
N MET A 110 3.38 16.43 -7.40
CA MET A 110 4.36 16.17 -6.35
C MET A 110 4.90 17.49 -5.85
N ALA A 111 4.77 17.76 -4.54
CA ALA A 111 5.20 19.00 -3.92
C ALA A 111 6.62 18.91 -3.31
N ARG A 112 7.16 17.71 -3.10
CA ARG A 112 8.46 17.49 -2.44
C ARG A 112 9.32 16.55 -3.25
N TYR A 113 10.63 16.82 -3.30
CA TYR A 113 11.60 15.99 -4.04
C TYR A 113 11.61 14.52 -3.57
N SER A 114 11.52 14.28 -2.25
CA SER A 114 11.45 12.93 -1.68
C SER A 114 10.24 12.10 -2.16
N GLN A 115 9.16 12.76 -2.59
CA GLN A 115 7.98 12.06 -3.12
C GLN A 115 8.28 11.36 -4.45
N LEU A 116 9.17 11.92 -5.29
CA LEU A 116 9.53 11.29 -6.57
C LEU A 116 10.18 9.93 -6.35
N GLN A 117 11.21 9.86 -5.50
CA GLN A 117 11.92 8.62 -5.21
C GLN A 117 10.98 7.56 -4.61
N ASN A 118 10.15 7.96 -3.64
CA ASN A 118 9.18 7.06 -3.02
C ASN A 118 8.12 6.57 -4.02
N THR A 119 7.68 7.43 -4.94
CA THR A 119 6.70 7.05 -5.98
C THR A 119 7.32 6.09 -6.98
N VAL A 120 8.53 6.35 -7.46
CA VAL A 120 9.23 5.44 -8.40
C VAL A 120 9.42 4.07 -7.73
N ARG A 121 9.96 4.02 -6.52
CA ARG A 121 10.10 2.78 -5.75
C ARG A 121 8.76 2.04 -5.57
N TYR A 122 7.69 2.77 -5.25
CA TYR A 122 6.35 2.20 -5.14
C TYR A 122 5.90 1.55 -6.47
N LEU A 123 6.14 2.23 -7.60
CA LEU A 123 5.77 1.72 -8.92
C LEU A 123 6.57 0.47 -9.31
N ASP A 124 7.86 0.45 -9.02
CA ASP A 124 8.74 -0.71 -9.27
C ASP A 124 8.28 -1.94 -8.49
N MET A 125 7.84 -1.74 -7.24
CA MET A 125 7.41 -2.83 -6.36
C MET A 125 5.97 -3.31 -6.61
N ASN A 126 5.15 -2.55 -7.33
CA ASN A 126 3.73 -2.88 -7.50
C ASN A 126 3.46 -4.25 -8.16
N PRO A 127 4.14 -4.65 -9.27
CA PRO A 127 3.90 -5.96 -9.87
C PRO A 127 4.26 -7.11 -8.94
N GLN A 128 5.37 -7.00 -8.22
CA GLN A 128 5.82 -8.02 -7.25
C GLN A 128 4.84 -8.12 -6.08
N ARG A 129 4.35 -7.00 -5.57
CA ARG A 129 3.35 -6.96 -4.49
C ARG A 129 2.02 -7.56 -4.92
N LEU A 130 1.59 -7.33 -6.15
CA LEU A 130 0.41 -7.98 -6.69
C LEU A 130 0.58 -9.50 -6.78
N ALA A 131 1.73 -9.96 -7.29
CA ALA A 131 2.05 -11.38 -7.35
C ALA A 131 2.07 -12.02 -5.95
N THR A 132 2.75 -11.38 -5.00
CA THR A 132 2.79 -11.82 -3.59
C THR A 132 1.39 -11.92 -2.96
N LYS A 133 0.55 -10.91 -3.20
CA LYS A 133 -0.84 -10.90 -2.70
C LYS A 133 -1.67 -12.05 -3.28
N ARG A 134 -1.44 -12.40 -4.54
CA ARG A 134 -2.11 -13.55 -5.19
C ARG A 134 -1.62 -14.89 -4.67
N LEU A 135 -0.33 -15.00 -4.35
CA LEU A 135 0.26 -16.24 -3.81
C LEU A 135 -0.08 -16.47 -2.34
N LYS A 136 -0.28 -15.39 -1.56
CA LYS A 136 -0.57 -15.45 -0.12
C LYS A 136 -1.85 -14.68 0.25
N PRO A 137 -3.01 -15.04 -0.33
CA PRO A 137 -4.24 -14.26 -0.15
C PRO A 137 -4.68 -14.19 1.31
N GLY A 138 -4.42 -15.21 2.12
CA GLY A 138 -4.78 -15.26 3.54
C GLY A 138 -4.11 -14.15 4.37
N PHE A 139 -2.90 -13.70 4.01
CA PHE A 139 -2.20 -12.62 4.72
C PHE A 139 -2.68 -11.21 4.35
N PHE A 140 -3.46 -11.09 3.29
CA PHE A 140 -3.93 -9.79 2.79
C PHE A 140 -5.45 -9.65 2.77
N ARG A 141 -6.15 -10.68 3.18
CA ARG A 141 -7.60 -10.65 3.39
C ARG A 141 -7.89 -10.14 4.79
N VAL A 142 -8.89 -9.29 4.93
CA VAL A 142 -9.38 -8.88 6.24
C VAL A 142 -10.07 -10.09 6.90
N GLN A 143 -9.54 -10.54 8.00
CA GLN A 143 -10.10 -11.58 8.85
C GLN A 143 -10.97 -10.89 9.89
N LYS A 144 -12.22 -11.32 9.98
CA LYS A 144 -13.22 -10.72 10.84
C LYS A 144 -13.34 -11.48 12.15
N ASP A 145 -13.82 -10.77 13.18
CA ASP A 145 -14.23 -11.36 14.45
C ASP A 145 -13.16 -12.24 15.14
N ILE A 146 -11.90 -11.79 15.12
CA ILE A 146 -10.84 -12.40 15.91
C ILE A 146 -11.09 -12.07 17.39
N GLU A 147 -11.41 -13.08 18.20
CA GLU A 147 -11.67 -12.87 19.63
C GLU A 147 -10.42 -13.06 20.48
N ILE A 148 -10.05 -12.04 21.25
CA ILE A 148 -8.92 -12.05 22.19
C ILE A 148 -9.40 -11.46 23.51
N GLY A 149 -9.39 -12.24 24.59
CA GLY A 149 -9.79 -11.77 25.91
C GLY A 149 -11.22 -11.24 26.01
N GLY A 150 -12.15 -11.78 25.22
CA GLY A 150 -13.55 -11.33 25.16
C GLY A 150 -13.78 -10.07 24.31
N ARG A 151 -12.75 -9.52 23.69
CA ARG A 151 -12.84 -8.39 22.74
C ARG A 151 -12.67 -8.89 21.31
N ARG A 152 -13.44 -8.34 20.37
CA ARG A 152 -13.36 -8.66 18.94
C ARG A 152 -12.49 -7.68 18.19
N TYR A 153 -11.71 -8.20 17.27
CA TYR A 153 -10.83 -7.47 16.38
C TYR A 153 -11.04 -7.91 14.94
N ASP A 154 -10.91 -6.99 14.02
CA ASP A 154 -10.62 -7.32 12.63
C ASP A 154 -9.11 -7.37 12.44
N GLY A 155 -8.60 -8.24 11.58
CA GLY A 155 -7.16 -8.42 11.40
C GLY A 155 -6.72 -8.57 9.95
N VAL A 156 -5.49 -8.14 9.66
CA VAL A 156 -4.80 -8.36 8.38
C VAL A 156 -3.36 -8.80 8.68
N GLY A 157 -2.91 -9.87 8.08
CA GLY A 157 -1.59 -10.44 8.28
C GLY A 157 -1.63 -11.88 8.78
N ASN A 158 -0.60 -12.24 9.52
CA ASN A 158 -0.45 -13.61 10.02
C ASN A 158 -1.11 -13.80 11.39
N VAL A 159 -2.31 -14.36 11.44
CA VAL A 159 -3.01 -14.64 12.70
C VAL A 159 -2.34 -15.73 13.53
N ALA A 160 -1.47 -16.58 12.93
CA ALA A 160 -0.72 -17.56 13.70
C ALA A 160 0.22 -16.92 14.73
N LEU A 161 0.53 -15.62 14.59
CA LEU A 161 1.25 -14.86 15.62
C LEU A 161 0.51 -14.76 16.95
N LEU A 162 -0.78 -15.05 16.99
CA LEU A 162 -1.55 -15.14 18.25
C LEU A 162 -1.33 -16.47 18.99
N MET A 163 -0.66 -17.43 18.35
CA MET A 163 -0.35 -18.75 18.92
C MET A 163 1.13 -18.88 19.35
N GLU A 164 1.92 -17.81 19.22
CA GLU A 164 3.31 -17.77 19.68
C GLU A 164 3.37 -17.77 21.22
N GLY A 165 4.48 -18.23 21.78
CA GLY A 165 4.55 -18.51 23.23
C GLY A 165 4.77 -17.31 24.15
N ALA A 166 5.26 -16.18 23.65
CA ALA A 166 5.65 -15.04 24.48
C ALA A 166 5.29 -13.69 23.84
N TYR A 167 4.70 -12.79 24.64
CA TYR A 167 4.25 -11.46 24.21
C TYR A 167 4.70 -10.39 25.17
N ALA A 168 5.02 -9.19 24.65
CA ALA A 168 5.31 -8.04 25.47
C ALA A 168 4.78 -6.76 24.81
N PRO A 169 4.14 -5.85 25.58
CA PRO A 169 3.71 -4.56 25.04
C PRO A 169 4.90 -3.62 24.84
N VAL A 170 4.81 -2.77 23.83
CA VAL A 170 5.70 -1.60 23.68
C VAL A 170 4.85 -0.35 23.94
N HIS A 171 5.11 0.27 25.07
CA HIS A 171 4.43 1.50 25.48
C HIS A 171 5.44 2.41 26.21
N VAL A 172 5.86 3.48 25.54
CA VAL A 172 6.74 4.49 26.11
C VAL A 172 5.94 5.46 26.99
N ARG A 173 6.19 5.42 28.30
CA ARG A 173 5.50 6.27 29.27
C ARG A 173 5.94 7.73 29.11
N HIS A 174 5.00 8.64 29.24
CA HIS A 174 5.23 10.10 29.11
C HIS A 174 6.36 10.60 30.03
N LEU A 175 6.44 10.10 31.26
CA LEU A 175 7.47 10.46 32.21
C LEU A 175 8.90 10.14 31.71
N MET A 176 9.10 9.04 30.96
CA MET A 176 10.41 8.72 30.38
C MET A 176 10.80 9.73 29.32
N VAL A 177 9.81 10.20 28.52
CA VAL A 177 10.04 11.23 27.49
C VAL A 177 10.34 12.59 28.12
N GLU A 178 9.62 12.96 29.17
CA GLU A 178 9.90 14.20 29.91
C GLU A 178 11.32 14.21 30.50
N LYS A 179 11.74 13.14 31.19
CA LYS A 179 13.10 13.01 31.67
C LYS A 179 14.15 13.13 30.56
N ALA A 180 13.91 12.47 29.43
CA ALA A 180 14.83 12.53 28.28
C ALA A 180 14.95 13.97 27.70
N LEU A 181 13.87 14.75 27.71
CA LEU A 181 13.91 16.16 27.29
C LEU A 181 14.72 17.04 28.23
N HIS A 182 14.89 16.63 29.49
CA HIS A 182 15.74 17.28 30.48
C HIS A 182 17.17 16.71 30.55
N GLY A 183 17.56 15.86 29.58
CA GLY A 183 18.90 15.28 29.48
C GLY A 183 19.09 13.94 30.19
N GLU A 184 18.03 13.39 30.81
CA GLU A 184 18.04 12.07 31.47
C GLU A 184 17.47 10.98 30.54
N ASP A 185 18.12 10.73 29.41
CA ASP A 185 17.61 9.86 28.35
C ASP A 185 17.97 8.37 28.53
N GLN A 186 18.75 8.02 29.56
CA GLN A 186 19.24 6.64 29.76
C GLN A 186 18.07 5.66 29.97
N GLU A 187 17.09 6.01 30.81
CA GLU A 187 15.91 5.17 31.08
C GLU A 187 15.13 4.85 29.77
N LEU A 188 14.95 5.85 28.93
CA LEU A 188 14.26 5.70 27.63
C LEU A 188 15.05 4.82 26.67
N ARG A 189 16.38 5.00 26.63
CA ARG A 189 17.27 4.16 25.79
C ARG A 189 17.23 2.71 26.26
N ASP A 190 17.37 2.47 27.56
CA ASP A 190 17.35 1.13 28.14
C ASP A 190 16.02 0.43 27.89
N TYR A 191 14.90 1.17 28.00
CA TYR A 191 13.59 0.64 27.69
C TYR A 191 13.50 0.20 26.22
N LYS A 192 13.89 1.07 25.26
CA LYS A 192 13.87 0.74 23.82
C LYS A 192 14.77 -0.46 23.50
N ASN A 193 15.98 -0.48 24.05
CA ASN A 193 16.91 -1.60 23.89
C ASN A 193 16.33 -2.88 24.48
N GLY A 194 15.70 -2.80 25.65
CA GLY A 194 15.03 -3.93 26.30
C GLY A 194 13.90 -4.52 25.44
N CYS A 195 13.11 -3.69 24.74
CA CYS A 195 12.10 -4.15 23.79
C CYS A 195 12.74 -4.93 22.63
N VAL A 196 13.81 -4.40 22.04
CA VAL A 196 14.53 -5.08 20.95
C VAL A 196 15.16 -6.39 21.41
N LEU A 197 15.78 -6.41 22.59
CA LEU A 197 16.36 -7.64 23.17
C LEU A 197 15.30 -8.73 23.38
N LYS A 198 14.11 -8.37 23.89
CA LYS A 198 12.98 -9.30 23.99
C LYS A 198 12.58 -9.86 22.62
N ALA A 199 12.47 -9.00 21.60
CA ALA A 199 12.14 -9.43 20.25
C ALA A 199 13.18 -10.41 19.67
N ARG A 200 14.48 -10.18 19.94
CA ARG A 200 15.58 -11.11 19.59
C ARG A 200 15.48 -12.45 20.31
N GLN A 201 14.80 -12.50 21.45
CA GLN A 201 14.47 -13.72 22.20
C GLN A 201 13.14 -14.35 21.75
N SER A 202 12.66 -14.01 20.54
CA SER A 202 11.41 -14.52 19.96
C SER A 202 10.14 -14.09 20.71
N VAL A 203 10.18 -13.00 21.48
CA VAL A 203 8.99 -12.40 22.07
C VAL A 203 8.28 -11.56 21.01
N VAL A 204 6.99 -11.82 20.79
CA VAL A 204 6.15 -11.03 19.88
C VAL A 204 5.80 -9.70 20.54
N MET A 205 6.24 -8.61 19.95
CA MET A 205 5.97 -7.27 20.47
C MET A 205 4.57 -6.80 20.02
N VAL A 206 3.79 -6.24 20.95
CA VAL A 206 2.43 -5.78 20.70
C VAL A 206 2.32 -4.30 21.00
N SER A 207 1.90 -3.47 20.05
CA SER A 207 1.77 -2.02 20.26
C SER A 207 0.99 -1.33 19.14
N PRO A 208 0.38 -0.18 19.41
CA PRO A 208 -0.06 0.74 18.36
C PRO A 208 1.09 1.55 17.74
N PHE A 209 2.29 1.57 18.32
CA PHE A 209 3.47 2.32 17.87
C PHE A 209 3.16 3.78 17.51
N ILE A 210 2.51 4.49 18.44
CA ILE A 210 2.00 5.86 18.19
C ILE A 210 3.12 6.89 18.32
N SER A 211 3.89 6.82 19.41
CA SER A 211 4.94 7.79 19.71
C SER A 211 6.14 7.64 18.77
N HIS A 212 6.98 8.68 18.72
CA HIS A 212 8.21 8.64 17.93
C HIS A 212 9.16 7.52 18.39
N ASP A 213 9.30 7.35 19.71
CA ASP A 213 10.19 6.35 20.30
C ASP A 213 9.68 4.92 20.07
N GLU A 214 8.37 4.69 20.18
CA GLU A 214 7.77 3.41 19.82
C GLU A 214 7.97 3.08 18.34
N LYS A 215 7.84 4.06 17.45
CA LYS A 215 8.12 3.90 16.03
C LYS A 215 9.58 3.55 15.75
N GLN A 216 10.53 4.06 16.55
CA GLN A 216 11.93 3.64 16.45
C GLN A 216 12.09 2.15 16.78
N VAL A 217 11.43 1.65 17.82
CA VAL A 217 11.40 0.21 18.13
C VAL A 217 10.83 -0.57 16.95
N MET A 218 9.66 -0.16 16.43
CA MET A 218 9.03 -0.81 15.25
C MET A 218 9.98 -0.85 14.04
N GLN A 219 10.72 0.22 13.77
CA GLN A 219 11.68 0.26 12.67
C GLN A 219 12.78 -0.79 12.82
N VAL A 220 13.27 -1.01 14.05
CA VAL A 220 14.26 -2.07 14.32
C VAL A 220 13.64 -3.44 14.13
N LEU A 221 12.42 -3.67 14.64
CA LEU A 221 11.69 -4.94 14.44
C LEU A 221 11.53 -5.26 12.95
N LEU A 222 11.14 -4.28 12.15
CA LEU A 222 10.99 -4.42 10.70
C LEU A 222 12.33 -4.71 10.02
N LYS A 223 13.40 -3.99 10.39
CA LYS A 223 14.74 -4.13 9.82
C LYS A 223 15.38 -5.49 10.16
N GLU A 224 15.26 -5.92 11.38
CA GLU A 224 15.83 -7.19 11.85
C GLU A 224 14.92 -8.39 11.56
N GLY A 225 13.68 -8.14 11.13
CA GLY A 225 12.75 -9.18 10.72
C GLY A 225 12.05 -9.89 11.88
N HIS A 226 11.89 -9.22 13.01
CA HIS A 226 11.18 -9.79 14.16
C HIS A 226 9.65 -9.73 13.98
N PRO A 227 8.91 -10.71 14.51
CA PRO A 227 7.44 -10.71 14.48
C PRO A 227 6.88 -9.69 15.48
N PHE A 228 5.76 -9.03 15.08
CA PHE A 228 5.03 -8.13 15.96
C PHE A 228 3.57 -8.00 15.58
N ILE A 229 2.76 -7.52 16.53
CA ILE A 229 1.34 -7.21 16.35
C ILE A 229 1.18 -5.69 16.44
N LEU A 230 0.61 -5.10 15.40
CA LEU A 230 0.31 -3.68 15.32
C LEU A 230 -1.17 -3.43 15.57
N LEU A 231 -1.50 -2.57 16.53
CA LEU A 231 -2.86 -2.09 16.74
C LEU A 231 -3.09 -0.80 15.97
N THR A 232 -4.20 -0.69 15.27
CA THR A 232 -4.56 0.51 14.51
C THR A 232 -5.87 1.13 15.02
N ASP A 233 -5.94 2.45 14.96
CA ASP A 233 -7.05 3.28 15.44
C ASP A 233 -8.22 3.36 14.47
N ASN A 234 -8.15 2.68 13.35
CA ASN A 234 -9.23 2.63 12.35
C ASN A 234 -9.34 1.21 11.79
N GLY A 235 -10.55 0.84 11.38
CA GLY A 235 -10.81 -0.45 10.75
C GLY A 235 -10.24 -0.56 9.32
N PHE A 236 -10.56 -1.65 8.65
CA PHE A 236 -10.04 -1.96 7.33
C PHE A 236 -11.09 -1.76 6.24
N ARG A 237 -10.69 -1.15 5.13
CA ARG A 237 -11.46 -1.17 3.89
C ARG A 237 -11.51 -2.59 3.33
N GLU A 238 -12.52 -2.89 2.54
CA GLU A 238 -12.66 -4.19 1.86
C GLU A 238 -11.38 -4.62 1.11
N TYR A 239 -10.71 -3.67 0.46
CA TYR A 239 -9.44 -3.88 -0.27
C TYR A 239 -8.26 -3.25 0.46
N TYR A 240 -8.17 -3.49 1.78
CA TYR A 240 -7.06 -2.94 2.55
C TYR A 240 -5.71 -3.47 2.06
N LYS A 241 -4.73 -2.58 2.00
CA LYS A 241 -3.34 -2.89 1.67
C LYS A 241 -2.45 -2.20 2.71
N PRO A 242 -1.66 -2.96 3.46
CA PRO A 242 -0.66 -2.37 4.36
C PRO A 242 0.28 -1.44 3.61
N ALA A 243 0.78 -0.40 4.29
CA ALA A 243 1.79 0.48 3.73
C ALA A 243 3.11 -0.28 3.49
N ASP A 244 3.87 0.20 2.54
CA ASP A 244 5.12 -0.35 2.01
C ASP A 244 5.86 -1.40 2.85
N ILE A 245 6.53 -0.99 3.93
CA ILE A 245 7.35 -1.87 4.75
C ILE A 245 6.50 -2.86 5.57
N CYS A 246 5.29 -2.44 5.97
CA CYS A 246 4.32 -3.32 6.63
C CYS A 246 3.77 -4.37 5.65
N PHE A 247 3.65 -4.04 4.37
CA PHE A 247 3.26 -5.02 3.36
C PHE A 247 4.28 -6.16 3.29
N ASP A 248 5.57 -5.82 3.25
CA ASP A 248 6.65 -6.80 3.16
C ASP A 248 6.72 -7.67 4.44
N ALA A 249 6.47 -7.08 5.62
CA ALA A 249 6.39 -7.82 6.88
C ALA A 249 5.17 -8.77 6.93
N CYS A 250 3.99 -8.32 6.46
CA CYS A 250 2.81 -9.20 6.30
C CYS A 250 3.09 -10.34 5.33
N ALA A 251 3.68 -10.03 4.16
CA ALA A 251 4.04 -11.05 3.16
C ALA A 251 5.00 -12.11 3.69
N ALA A 252 5.90 -11.71 4.60
CA ALA A 252 6.82 -12.60 5.28
C ALA A 252 6.22 -13.35 6.48
N GLY A 253 4.94 -13.11 6.81
CA GLY A 253 4.26 -13.72 7.95
C GLY A 253 4.69 -13.20 9.32
N ARG A 254 5.34 -12.02 9.36
CA ARG A 254 5.93 -11.43 10.57
C ARG A 254 5.11 -10.29 11.17
N LEU A 255 3.97 -9.95 10.54
CA LEU A 255 3.10 -8.89 11.00
C LEU A 255 1.65 -9.34 11.00
N LEU A 256 0.97 -9.05 12.11
CA LEU A 256 -0.48 -9.03 12.23
C LEU A 256 -0.91 -7.60 12.60
N ILE A 257 -1.84 -7.03 11.84
CA ILE A 257 -2.42 -5.73 12.12
C ILE A 257 -3.85 -5.98 12.62
N LEU A 258 -4.18 -5.47 13.79
CA LEU A 258 -5.49 -5.61 14.43
C LEU A 258 -6.18 -4.26 14.60
N SER A 259 -7.49 -4.23 14.42
CA SER A 259 -8.34 -3.09 14.78
C SER A 259 -9.58 -3.56 15.53
N PRO A 260 -9.92 -2.92 16.66
CA PRO A 260 -11.17 -3.18 17.38
C PRO A 260 -12.35 -2.37 16.82
N TRP A 261 -12.11 -1.46 15.87
CA TRP A 261 -13.11 -0.54 15.33
C TRP A 261 -13.50 -0.86 13.89
N PRO A 262 -14.73 -0.54 13.50
CA PRO A 262 -15.10 -0.53 12.09
C PRO A 262 -14.31 0.55 11.33
N TYR A 263 -14.24 0.41 10.00
CA TYR A 263 -13.61 1.41 9.16
C TYR A 263 -14.42 2.71 9.13
N ASP A 264 -13.77 3.81 9.47
CA ASP A 264 -14.31 5.17 9.34
C ASP A 264 -13.52 5.94 8.26
N GLY A 265 -14.21 6.27 7.16
CA GLY A 265 -13.64 7.00 6.02
C GLY A 265 -13.36 8.48 6.32
N GLU A 266 -13.99 9.06 7.36
CA GLU A 266 -13.86 10.46 7.74
C GLU A 266 -12.78 10.70 8.79
N LYS A 267 -12.33 9.65 9.49
CA LYS A 267 -11.29 9.77 10.52
C LYS A 267 -9.96 10.24 9.92
N ARG A 268 -9.45 11.38 10.40
CA ARG A 268 -8.20 12.00 9.93
C ARG A 268 -7.08 11.94 10.96
N HIS A 269 -7.40 11.89 12.23
CA HIS A 269 -6.47 11.96 13.35
C HIS A 269 -6.85 10.96 14.44
N ILE A 270 -5.84 10.44 15.11
CA ILE A 270 -6.02 9.66 16.32
C ILE A 270 -6.30 10.60 17.49
N SER A 271 -7.30 10.31 18.32
CA SER A 271 -7.57 11.06 19.55
C SER A 271 -6.70 10.57 20.71
N ARG A 272 -6.58 11.38 21.76
CA ARG A 272 -5.90 10.95 22.99
C ARG A 272 -6.60 9.75 23.64
N ALA A 273 -7.92 9.70 23.60
CA ALA A 273 -8.69 8.58 24.11
C ALA A 273 -8.38 7.28 23.32
N ASP A 274 -8.29 7.37 21.98
CA ASP A 274 -7.89 6.22 21.15
C ASP A 274 -6.47 5.74 21.49
N CYS A 275 -5.53 6.69 21.74
CA CYS A 275 -4.16 6.34 22.11
C CYS A 275 -4.12 5.55 23.43
N VAL A 276 -4.87 6.00 24.44
CA VAL A 276 -4.96 5.32 25.74
C VAL A 276 -5.59 3.94 25.56
N ALA A 277 -6.74 3.87 24.90
CA ALA A 277 -7.44 2.62 24.65
C ALA A 277 -6.59 1.58 23.90
N LEU A 278 -5.83 2.01 22.89
CA LEU A 278 -4.95 1.10 22.13
C LEU A 278 -3.79 0.56 22.97
N ASN A 279 -3.21 1.38 23.86
CA ASN A 279 -2.16 0.93 24.75
C ASN A 279 -2.69 -0.07 25.78
N GLU A 280 -3.86 0.20 26.37
CA GLU A 280 -4.55 -0.74 27.28
C GLU A 280 -4.84 -2.07 26.57
N MET A 281 -5.38 -2.03 25.34
CA MET A 281 -5.60 -3.22 24.53
C MET A 281 -4.31 -4.01 24.24
N ALA A 282 -3.18 -3.33 24.00
CA ALA A 282 -1.90 -4.00 23.79
C ALA A 282 -1.47 -4.77 25.04
N GLU A 283 -1.68 -4.19 26.23
CA GLU A 283 -1.40 -4.85 27.52
C GLU A 283 -2.37 -6.02 27.74
N GLU A 284 -3.69 -5.83 27.51
CA GLU A 284 -4.71 -6.88 27.60
C GLU A 284 -4.38 -8.07 26.70
N ILE A 285 -4.05 -7.83 25.43
CA ILE A 285 -3.66 -8.88 24.47
C ILE A 285 -2.46 -9.66 24.98
N CYS A 286 -1.41 -8.97 25.43
CA CYS A 286 -0.22 -9.63 25.99
C CYS A 286 -0.53 -10.47 27.22
N HIS A 287 -1.47 -10.02 28.06
CA HIS A 287 -1.89 -10.76 29.25
C HIS A 287 -2.72 -11.99 28.86
N CYS A 288 -3.73 -11.84 28.01
CA CYS A 288 -4.61 -12.92 27.59
C CYS A 288 -3.87 -14.04 26.85
N LEU A 289 -2.94 -13.67 25.95
CA LEU A 289 -2.17 -14.66 25.18
C LEU A 289 -1.11 -15.41 26.03
N LYS A 290 -0.64 -14.81 27.12
CA LYS A 290 0.26 -15.51 28.09
C LYS A 290 -0.46 -16.55 28.95
N SER A 291 -1.72 -16.28 29.29
CA SER A 291 -2.51 -17.18 30.14
C SER A 291 -3.15 -18.37 29.39
N SER A 292 -2.82 -18.51 28.10
CA SER A 292 -3.14 -19.59 27.15
C SER A 292 -4.40 -20.40 27.43
N SER A 293 -5.55 -19.94 26.98
CA SER A 293 -6.67 -20.84 26.66
C SER A 293 -7.77 -20.25 25.78
N HIS A 294 -7.81 -18.95 25.48
CA HIS A 294 -9.00 -18.36 24.89
C HIS A 294 -8.69 -17.38 23.74
N CYS A 295 -8.06 -17.89 22.68
CA CYS A 295 -8.11 -17.23 21.37
C CYS A 295 -8.98 -18.08 20.45
N THR A 296 -10.17 -17.62 20.10
CA THR A 296 -11.06 -18.29 19.16
C THR A 296 -11.06 -17.53 17.84
N ILE A 297 -10.63 -18.19 16.79
CA ILE A 297 -10.71 -17.68 15.42
C ILE A 297 -11.94 -18.32 14.81
N THR A 298 -13.03 -17.57 14.73
CA THR A 298 -14.22 -17.98 13.95
C THR A 298 -13.93 -17.63 12.49
N GLY A 299 -13.61 -18.66 11.69
CA GLY A 299 -13.28 -18.57 10.27
C GLY A 299 -14.48 -18.35 9.37
#